data_cef733c72736ff26c046568095fe1c9f
#
_entry.id   cef733c72736ff26c046568095fe1c9f
#
_cell.length_a   1.000
_cell.length_b   1.000
_cell.length_c   1.000
_cell.angle_alpha   90.00
_cell.angle_beta   90.00
_cell.angle_gamma   90.00
#
_symmetry.space_group_name_H-M   'P 1'
#
loop_
_entity.id
_entity.type
_entity.pdbx_description
1 polymer ?
#
loop_
_entity_poly.entity_id
_entity_poly.type
_entity_poly.pdbx_seq_one_letter_code
_entity_poly.pdbx_strand_id
1 'polypeptide(L)'
;MNIDFELYRIFYTVANHKNITKASKELNISQPAISKSIKNLEEQLGGQLFVRTKRGVILTEEGSEFYNYIKQAIEYISNAENKFTELINLETGCIKIGISTTLTKEFLLPYLEEFHRLYPKIDIQIITNISSELFSKLRNGLIDIIILNLNEKDYGQDINITKCKRITDCFVINKTYSNLINNEISIKELNKYPLILQSKGSNTREFLDDFAKKNNTILKPNIELASYSLVVEFAKIGLGIGYATKDYIKEELRNKQLYEINLKEKIPSRYIGIATSNKHLPNFSTKKLIEIIMK
;
A
#
# COMPACT_ATOMS: atom_id res chain seq x y z
N MET A 1 17.76 -9.26 28.36
CA MET A 1 16.49 -8.59 28.72
C MET A 1 16.03 -9.16 30.04
N ASN A 2 15.82 -8.30 31.05
CA ASN A 2 15.45 -8.77 32.40
C ASN A 2 13.94 -8.66 32.68
N ILE A 3 13.18 -8.07 31.79
CA ILE A 3 11.73 -7.88 31.93
C ILE A 3 11.00 -9.01 31.22
N ASP A 4 10.04 -9.64 31.90
CA ASP A 4 9.23 -10.72 31.34
C ASP A 4 8.40 -10.21 30.16
N PHE A 5 8.42 -10.96 29.05
CA PHE A 5 7.67 -10.62 27.84
C PHE A 5 6.17 -10.55 28.07
N GLU A 6 5.63 -11.33 29.00
CA GLU A 6 4.21 -11.31 29.36
C GLU A 6 3.77 -9.93 29.87
N LEU A 7 4.65 -9.18 30.54
CA LEU A 7 4.34 -7.82 30.97
C LEU A 7 4.13 -6.86 29.78
N TYR A 8 4.90 -7.02 28.71
CA TYR A 8 4.70 -6.25 27.48
C TYR A 8 3.41 -6.63 26.76
N ARG A 9 3.05 -7.92 26.75
CA ARG A 9 1.79 -8.40 26.15
C ARG A 9 0.59 -7.84 26.90
N ILE A 10 0.62 -7.85 28.22
CA ILE A 10 -0.43 -7.27 29.09
C ILE A 10 -0.54 -5.78 28.85
N PHE A 11 0.59 -5.05 28.83
CA PHE A 11 0.62 -3.61 28.54
C PHE A 11 -0.02 -3.29 27.19
N TYR A 12 0.39 -3.98 26.13
CA TYR A 12 -0.14 -3.80 24.78
C TYR A 12 -1.65 -4.00 24.72
N THR A 13 -2.14 -5.08 25.31
CA THR A 13 -3.58 -5.38 25.33
C THR A 13 -4.39 -4.32 26.10
N VAL A 14 -3.87 -3.88 27.27
CA VAL A 14 -4.52 -2.80 28.05
C VAL A 14 -4.54 -1.48 27.26
N ALA A 15 -3.45 -1.14 26.58
CA ALA A 15 -3.34 0.05 25.75
C ALA A 15 -4.34 0.07 24.58
N ASN A 16 -4.50 -1.07 23.89
CA ASN A 16 -5.47 -1.23 22.81
C ASN A 16 -6.92 -1.05 23.28
N HIS A 17 -7.28 -1.67 24.40
CA HIS A 17 -8.64 -1.59 24.92
C HIS A 17 -8.94 -0.30 25.67
N LYS A 18 -7.92 0.40 26.14
CA LYS A 18 -8.05 1.55 27.07
C LYS A 18 -8.91 1.23 28.31
N ASN A 19 -9.03 -0.06 28.62
CA ASN A 19 -9.93 -0.58 29.63
C ASN A 19 -9.42 -1.91 30.21
N ILE A 20 -9.11 -1.93 31.51
CA ILE A 20 -8.57 -3.11 32.18
C ILE A 20 -9.56 -4.29 32.18
N THR A 21 -10.87 -4.01 32.32
CA THR A 21 -11.90 -5.07 32.34
C THR A 21 -12.00 -5.78 30.97
N LYS A 22 -11.91 -5.03 29.86
CA LYS A 22 -11.91 -5.64 28.51
C LYS A 22 -10.62 -6.43 28.29
N ALA A 23 -9.47 -5.89 28.68
CA ALA A 23 -8.19 -6.55 28.58
C ALA A 23 -8.16 -7.84 29.42
N SER A 24 -8.76 -7.85 30.61
CA SER A 24 -8.84 -9.03 31.48
C SER A 24 -9.62 -10.18 30.87
N LYS A 25 -10.69 -9.87 30.13
CA LYS A 25 -11.49 -10.86 29.40
C LYS A 25 -10.70 -11.47 28.23
N GLU A 26 -10.00 -10.64 27.46
CA GLU A 26 -9.20 -11.10 26.33
C GLU A 26 -8.01 -11.98 26.79
N LEU A 27 -7.33 -11.53 27.84
CA LEU A 27 -6.15 -12.25 28.34
C LEU A 27 -6.50 -13.44 29.25
N ASN A 28 -7.77 -13.61 29.64
CA ASN A 28 -8.20 -14.59 30.65
C ASN A 28 -7.45 -14.45 31.99
N ILE A 29 -7.15 -13.22 32.39
CA ILE A 29 -6.44 -12.86 33.63
C ILE A 29 -7.33 -11.95 34.46
N SER A 30 -7.29 -12.09 35.81
CA SER A 30 -8.08 -11.21 36.69
C SER A 30 -7.61 -9.75 36.63
N GLN A 31 -8.54 -8.81 36.79
CA GLN A 31 -8.21 -7.37 36.79
C GLN A 31 -7.16 -6.96 37.83
N PRO A 32 -7.19 -7.51 39.08
CA PRO A 32 -6.11 -7.26 40.05
C PRO A 32 -4.74 -7.74 39.55
N ALA A 33 -4.68 -8.91 38.89
CA ALA A 33 -3.44 -9.43 38.33
C ALA A 33 -2.91 -8.52 37.21
N ILE A 34 -3.76 -8.07 36.28
CA ILE A 34 -3.37 -7.09 35.24
C ILE A 34 -2.84 -5.80 35.87
N SER A 35 -3.55 -5.25 36.86
CA SER A 35 -3.11 -4.02 37.53
C SER A 35 -1.75 -4.21 38.23
N LYS A 36 -1.51 -5.37 38.84
CA LYS A 36 -0.23 -5.71 39.44
C LYS A 36 0.88 -5.84 38.38
N SER A 37 0.58 -6.49 37.25
CA SER A 37 1.55 -6.66 36.13
C SER A 37 1.94 -5.32 35.50
N ILE A 38 0.97 -4.41 35.30
CA ILE A 38 1.25 -3.05 34.79
C ILE A 38 2.14 -2.30 35.80
N LYS A 39 1.80 -2.32 37.08
CA LYS A 39 2.60 -1.65 38.11
C LYS A 39 4.02 -2.21 38.15
N ASN A 40 4.19 -3.54 38.06
CA ASN A 40 5.50 -4.18 38.01
C ASN A 40 6.31 -3.74 36.79
N LEU A 41 5.67 -3.62 35.61
CA LEU A 41 6.32 -3.12 34.40
C LEU A 41 6.78 -1.67 34.58
N GLU A 42 5.91 -0.81 35.11
CA GLU A 42 6.21 0.60 35.41
C GLU A 42 7.37 0.76 36.40
N GLU A 43 7.40 -0.08 37.45
CA GLU A 43 8.48 -0.11 38.44
C GLU A 43 9.81 -0.53 37.81
N GLN A 44 9.81 -1.54 36.94
CA GLN A 44 11.02 -2.00 36.25
C GLN A 44 11.53 -1.02 35.19
N LEU A 45 10.64 -0.25 34.55
CA LEU A 45 10.99 0.78 33.58
C LEU A 45 11.35 2.13 34.24
N GLY A 46 10.98 2.31 35.52
CA GLY A 46 11.21 3.56 36.25
C GLY A 46 10.28 4.71 35.86
N GLY A 47 9.14 4.43 35.25
CA GLY A 47 8.18 5.45 34.79
C GLY A 47 6.77 4.95 34.65
N GLN A 48 5.79 5.88 34.64
CA GLN A 48 4.38 5.54 34.48
C GLN A 48 4.03 5.44 32.99
N LEU A 49 3.31 4.38 32.62
CA LEU A 49 2.84 4.14 31.26
C LEU A 49 1.37 4.53 31.08
N PHE A 50 0.58 4.51 32.18
CA PHE A 50 -0.84 4.83 32.15
C PHE A 50 -1.24 5.88 33.19
N VAL A 51 -2.25 6.66 32.83
CA VAL A 51 -3.03 7.51 33.75
C VAL A 51 -4.43 6.91 33.88
N ARG A 52 -4.91 6.76 35.12
CA ARG A 52 -6.29 6.31 35.43
C ARG A 52 -7.26 7.43 35.23
N THR A 53 -8.39 7.16 34.60
CA THR A 53 -9.49 8.10 34.38
C THR A 53 -10.81 7.48 34.87
N LYS A 54 -11.86 8.28 34.98
CA LYS A 54 -13.21 7.76 35.29
C LYS A 54 -13.78 6.80 34.25
N ARG A 55 -13.21 6.79 33.04
CA ARG A 55 -13.67 5.96 31.92
C ARG A 55 -12.72 4.80 31.54
N GLY A 56 -11.64 4.63 32.28
CA GLY A 56 -10.64 3.59 32.04
C GLY A 56 -9.20 4.09 32.22
N VAL A 57 -8.30 3.70 31.35
CA VAL A 57 -6.89 4.10 31.37
C VAL A 57 -6.51 4.76 30.03
N ILE A 58 -5.63 5.75 30.10
CA ILE A 58 -5.01 6.40 28.92
C ILE A 58 -3.49 6.33 29.06
N LEU A 59 -2.79 6.27 27.93
CA LEU A 59 -1.33 6.30 27.93
C LEU A 59 -0.80 7.66 28.35
N THR A 60 0.33 7.66 29.07
CA THR A 60 1.18 8.86 29.23
C THR A 60 1.87 9.19 27.91
N GLU A 61 2.62 10.28 27.83
CA GLU A 61 3.44 10.60 26.66
C GLU A 61 4.52 9.51 26.43
N GLU A 62 5.24 9.15 27.50
CA GLU A 62 6.24 8.08 27.50
C GLU A 62 5.60 6.72 27.19
N GLY A 63 4.40 6.47 27.77
CA GLY A 63 3.62 5.26 27.48
C GLY A 63 3.18 5.16 26.03
N SER A 64 2.87 6.28 25.39
CA SER A 64 2.51 6.30 23.97
C SER A 64 3.70 6.02 23.07
N GLU A 65 4.86 6.59 23.35
CA GLU A 65 6.08 6.28 22.63
C GLU A 65 6.48 4.80 22.81
N PHE A 66 6.47 4.34 24.06
CA PHE A 66 6.76 2.94 24.39
C PHE A 66 5.78 1.98 23.70
N TYR A 67 4.49 2.32 23.64
CA TYR A 67 3.48 1.54 22.94
C TYR A 67 3.81 1.31 21.47
N ASN A 68 4.34 2.33 20.78
CA ASN A 68 4.69 2.20 19.36
C ASN A 68 5.79 1.15 19.13
N TYR A 69 6.78 1.08 20.02
CA TYR A 69 7.83 0.05 19.96
C TYR A 69 7.30 -1.33 20.33
N ILE A 70 6.50 -1.43 21.40
CA ILE A 70 5.94 -2.73 21.83
C ILE A 70 4.97 -3.28 20.79
N LYS A 71 4.15 -2.43 20.17
CA LYS A 71 3.28 -2.83 19.07
C LYS A 71 4.06 -3.48 17.94
N GLN A 72 5.14 -2.84 17.48
CA GLN A 72 5.99 -3.41 16.44
C GLN A 72 6.60 -4.76 16.86
N ALA A 73 7.10 -4.85 18.09
CA ALA A 73 7.69 -6.08 18.61
C ALA A 73 6.68 -7.26 18.63
N ILE A 74 5.46 -7.01 19.11
CA ILE A 74 4.38 -8.02 19.12
C ILE A 74 3.98 -8.42 17.71
N GLU A 75 3.86 -7.45 16.78
CA GLU A 75 3.59 -7.72 15.37
C GLU A 75 4.70 -8.59 14.74
N TYR A 76 5.97 -8.35 15.09
CA TYR A 76 7.08 -9.20 14.64
C TYR A 76 7.00 -10.64 15.16
N ILE A 77 6.66 -10.82 16.44
CA ILE A 77 6.53 -12.16 17.03
C ILE A 77 5.38 -12.91 16.36
N SER A 78 4.22 -12.28 16.22
CA SER A 78 3.07 -12.87 15.52
C SER A 78 3.42 -13.29 14.09
N ASN A 79 4.19 -12.47 13.38
CA ASN A 79 4.66 -12.82 12.03
C ASN A 79 5.62 -14.01 12.03
N ALA A 80 6.49 -14.13 13.06
CA ALA A 80 7.39 -15.28 13.20
C ALA A 80 6.63 -16.58 13.48
N GLU A 81 5.61 -16.54 14.35
CA GLU A 81 4.72 -17.67 14.64
C GLU A 81 3.94 -18.11 13.39
N ASN A 82 3.39 -17.15 12.64
CA ASN A 82 2.71 -17.42 11.37
C ASN A 82 3.67 -18.08 10.37
N LYS A 83 4.88 -17.53 10.21
CA LYS A 83 5.89 -18.11 9.32
C LYS A 83 6.30 -19.51 9.73
N PHE A 84 6.44 -19.77 11.02
CA PHE A 84 6.74 -21.11 11.53
C PHE A 84 5.61 -22.10 11.23
N THR A 85 4.36 -21.67 11.43
CA THR A 85 3.17 -22.45 11.08
C THR A 85 3.10 -22.74 9.57
N GLU A 86 3.41 -21.75 8.72
CA GLU A 86 3.51 -21.93 7.26
C GLU A 86 4.57 -22.96 6.85
N LEU A 87 5.72 -22.98 7.55
CA LEU A 87 6.79 -23.95 7.29
C LEU A 87 6.39 -25.39 7.67
N ILE A 88 5.58 -25.55 8.71
CA ILE A 88 5.11 -26.88 9.16
C ILE A 88 3.93 -27.36 8.32
N ASN A 89 3.01 -26.45 7.95
CA ASN A 89 1.81 -26.74 7.19
C ASN A 89 1.95 -26.26 5.74
N LEU A 90 2.72 -26.99 4.93
CA LEU A 90 2.90 -26.73 3.48
C LEU A 90 1.57 -26.64 2.69
N GLU A 91 0.45 -26.98 3.30
CA GLU A 91 -0.88 -26.95 2.69
C GLU A 91 -1.73 -25.74 3.07
N THR A 92 -1.32 -24.94 4.03
CA THR A 92 -2.02 -23.74 4.50
C THR A 92 -1.01 -22.61 4.67
N GLY A 93 -1.36 -21.43 4.22
CA GLY A 93 -0.49 -20.25 4.31
C GLY A 93 -1.29 -18.99 4.05
N CYS A 94 -0.65 -17.85 4.26
CA CYS A 94 -1.22 -16.55 3.95
C CYS A 94 -0.21 -15.74 3.14
N ILE A 95 -0.69 -15.06 2.09
CA ILE A 95 0.08 -14.06 1.34
C ILE A 95 -0.50 -12.69 1.63
N LYS A 96 0.34 -11.78 2.10
CA LYS A 96 -0.02 -10.38 2.36
C LYS A 96 0.57 -9.48 1.28
N ILE A 97 -0.27 -8.94 0.42
CA ILE A 97 0.12 -8.17 -0.77
C ILE A 97 -0.23 -6.71 -0.57
N GLY A 98 0.77 -5.84 -0.54
CA GLY A 98 0.59 -4.39 -0.64
C GLY A 98 0.41 -3.99 -2.11
N ILE A 99 -0.74 -3.41 -2.47
CA ILE A 99 -1.04 -3.06 -3.86
C ILE A 99 -2.16 -2.01 -3.92
N SER A 100 -2.18 -1.17 -4.95
CA SER A 100 -3.31 -0.27 -5.19
C SER A 100 -4.52 -1.02 -5.79
N THR A 101 -5.72 -0.50 -5.54
CA THR A 101 -6.97 -1.05 -6.11
C THR A 101 -6.91 -1.16 -7.64
N THR A 102 -6.33 -0.16 -8.31
CA THR A 102 -6.16 -0.18 -9.77
C THR A 102 -5.28 -1.34 -10.22
N LEU A 103 -4.09 -1.50 -9.63
CA LEU A 103 -3.19 -2.60 -10.00
C LEU A 103 -3.77 -3.96 -9.63
N THR A 104 -4.55 -4.06 -8.57
CA THR A 104 -5.26 -5.29 -8.24
C THR A 104 -6.16 -5.69 -9.41
N LYS A 105 -7.01 -4.76 -9.88
CA LYS A 105 -7.97 -5.01 -10.96
C LYS A 105 -7.27 -5.24 -12.31
N GLU A 106 -6.38 -4.34 -12.70
CA GLU A 106 -5.86 -4.28 -14.07
C GLU A 106 -4.62 -5.17 -14.30
N PHE A 107 -3.99 -5.64 -13.24
CA PHE A 107 -2.79 -6.45 -13.35
C PHE A 107 -2.85 -7.76 -12.56
N LEU A 108 -3.22 -7.73 -11.27
CA LEU A 108 -3.03 -8.88 -10.38
C LEU A 108 -4.12 -9.96 -10.53
N LEU A 109 -5.38 -9.58 -10.81
CA LEU A 109 -6.51 -10.52 -10.82
C LEU A 109 -6.30 -11.79 -11.66
N PRO A 110 -5.79 -11.75 -12.91
CA PRO A 110 -5.58 -12.97 -13.69
C PRO A 110 -4.59 -13.95 -13.05
N TYR A 111 -3.57 -13.42 -12.38
CA TYR A 111 -2.58 -14.24 -11.68
C TYR A 111 -3.13 -14.81 -10.36
N LEU A 112 -4.01 -14.08 -9.68
CA LEU A 112 -4.69 -14.58 -8.49
C LEU A 112 -5.67 -15.70 -8.85
N GLU A 113 -6.35 -15.63 -9.99
CA GLU A 113 -7.23 -16.69 -10.47
C GLU A 113 -6.42 -18.00 -10.69
N GLU A 114 -5.27 -17.92 -11.41
CA GLU A 114 -4.39 -19.05 -11.60
C GLU A 114 -3.83 -19.56 -10.25
N PHE A 115 -3.37 -18.65 -9.39
CA PHE A 115 -2.82 -18.98 -8.09
C PHE A 115 -3.86 -19.69 -7.20
N HIS A 116 -5.07 -19.17 -7.09
CA HIS A 116 -6.14 -19.78 -6.28
C HIS A 116 -6.55 -21.15 -6.79
N ARG A 117 -6.57 -21.34 -8.11
CA ARG A 117 -6.83 -22.67 -8.71
C ARG A 117 -5.78 -23.70 -8.32
N LEU A 118 -4.50 -23.29 -8.24
CA LEU A 118 -3.38 -24.18 -7.90
C LEU A 118 -3.23 -24.40 -6.38
N TYR A 119 -3.57 -23.37 -5.58
CA TYR A 119 -3.37 -23.34 -4.13
C TYR A 119 -4.63 -22.83 -3.40
N PRO A 120 -5.76 -23.57 -3.46
CA PRO A 120 -7.06 -23.07 -2.98
C PRO A 120 -7.15 -22.88 -1.46
N LYS A 121 -6.22 -23.47 -0.70
CA LYS A 121 -6.17 -23.37 0.77
C LYS A 121 -5.30 -22.21 1.28
N ILE A 122 -4.71 -21.42 0.38
CA ILE A 122 -3.87 -20.28 0.77
C ILE A 122 -4.71 -19.02 0.87
N ASP A 123 -4.67 -18.39 2.03
CA ASP A 123 -5.31 -17.11 2.27
C ASP A 123 -4.58 -15.99 1.54
N ILE A 124 -5.34 -15.07 0.96
CA ILE A 124 -4.81 -13.90 0.27
C ILE A 124 -5.33 -12.64 0.96
N GLN A 125 -4.42 -11.82 1.48
CA GLN A 125 -4.74 -10.54 2.09
C GLN A 125 -4.22 -9.41 1.19
N ILE A 126 -5.14 -8.60 0.67
CA ILE A 126 -4.82 -7.40 -0.12
C ILE A 126 -4.85 -6.19 0.80
N ILE A 127 -3.72 -5.49 0.89
CA ILE A 127 -3.55 -4.31 1.73
C ILE A 127 -3.35 -3.11 0.82
N THR A 128 -4.33 -2.19 0.83
CA THR A 128 -4.27 -0.95 0.05
C THR A 128 -3.92 0.20 0.97
N ASN A 129 -2.83 0.89 0.65
CA ASN A 129 -2.41 2.08 1.39
C ASN A 129 -1.51 2.96 0.50
N ILE A 130 -1.10 4.13 0.99
CA ILE A 130 -0.09 4.96 0.33
C ILE A 130 1.26 4.24 0.30
N SER A 131 2.07 4.52 -0.73
CA SER A 131 3.31 3.78 -0.97
C SER A 131 4.29 3.80 0.22
N SER A 132 4.44 4.93 0.91
CA SER A 132 5.33 5.04 2.07
C SER A 132 4.96 4.09 3.21
N GLU A 133 3.67 3.95 3.51
CA GLU A 133 3.19 3.02 4.53
C GLU A 133 3.35 1.56 4.09
N LEU A 134 3.12 1.25 2.82
CA LEU A 134 3.35 -0.09 2.30
C LEU A 134 4.83 -0.47 2.42
N PHE A 135 5.76 0.42 2.06
CA PHE A 135 7.19 0.16 2.23
C PHE A 135 7.59 0.01 3.70
N SER A 136 7.01 0.80 4.61
CA SER A 136 7.21 0.61 6.04
C SER A 136 6.75 -0.78 6.50
N LYS A 137 5.56 -1.21 6.09
CA LYS A 137 5.04 -2.55 6.39
C LYS A 137 5.91 -3.67 5.81
N LEU A 138 6.42 -3.51 4.58
CA LEU A 138 7.30 -4.47 3.93
C LEU A 138 8.63 -4.60 4.69
N ARG A 139 9.24 -3.49 5.09
CA ARG A 139 10.47 -3.45 5.90
C ARG A 139 10.32 -4.13 7.25
N ASN A 140 9.11 -4.07 7.82
CA ASN A 140 8.78 -4.65 9.11
C ASN A 140 8.23 -6.09 9.00
N GLY A 141 8.18 -6.68 7.79
CA GLY A 141 7.66 -8.03 7.57
C GLY A 141 6.16 -8.19 7.81
N LEU A 142 5.42 -7.09 7.87
CA LEU A 142 3.95 -7.07 8.05
C LEU A 142 3.20 -7.37 6.75
N ILE A 143 3.84 -7.18 5.61
CA ILE A 143 3.41 -7.64 4.28
C ILE A 143 4.58 -8.35 3.60
N ASP A 144 4.26 -9.26 2.69
CA ASP A 144 5.26 -10.11 2.04
C ASP A 144 5.83 -9.48 0.77
N ILE A 145 4.99 -8.82 -0.01
CA ILE A 145 5.36 -8.14 -1.25
C ILE A 145 4.56 -6.85 -1.44
N ILE A 146 5.12 -5.95 -2.25
CA ILE A 146 4.38 -4.81 -2.81
C ILE A 146 4.39 -4.96 -4.32
N ILE A 147 3.23 -4.76 -4.96
CA ILE A 147 3.11 -4.60 -6.40
C ILE A 147 2.79 -3.13 -6.69
N LEU A 148 3.63 -2.48 -7.49
CA LEU A 148 3.53 -1.05 -7.72
C LEU A 148 3.98 -0.65 -9.12
N ASN A 149 3.52 0.51 -9.58
CA ASN A 149 4.11 1.18 -10.73
C ASN A 149 5.46 1.76 -10.31
N LEU A 150 6.53 1.36 -10.99
CA LEU A 150 7.88 1.82 -10.68
C LEU A 150 8.11 3.24 -11.19
N ASN A 151 8.72 4.06 -10.37
CA ASN A 151 9.25 5.37 -10.72
C ASN A 151 10.78 5.32 -10.73
N GLU A 152 11.42 6.30 -11.36
CA GLU A 152 12.88 6.47 -11.32
C GLU A 152 13.29 7.04 -9.96
N LYS A 153 13.22 6.23 -8.90
CA LYS A 153 13.65 6.60 -7.55
C LYS A 153 14.40 5.46 -6.88
N ASP A 154 15.22 5.78 -5.90
CA ASP A 154 15.82 4.81 -5.01
C ASP A 154 14.78 4.32 -3.99
N TYR A 155 14.60 3.02 -3.90
CA TYR A 155 13.72 2.37 -2.94
C TYR A 155 14.45 1.93 -1.66
N GLY A 156 15.78 2.12 -1.59
CA GLY A 156 16.64 1.72 -0.50
C GLY A 156 17.29 0.35 -0.71
N GLN A 157 18.48 0.16 -0.13
CA GLN A 157 19.26 -1.08 -0.27
C GLN A 157 18.62 -2.30 0.39
N ASP A 158 17.65 -2.10 1.25
CA ASP A 158 16.89 -3.11 1.95
C ASP A 158 15.71 -3.67 1.14
N ILE A 159 15.48 -3.15 -0.06
CA ILE A 159 14.37 -3.53 -0.94
C ILE A 159 14.90 -4.05 -2.28
N ASN A 160 14.44 -5.24 -2.65
CA ASN A 160 14.65 -5.78 -4.00
C ASN A 160 13.47 -5.44 -4.90
N ILE A 161 13.77 -4.93 -6.09
CA ILE A 161 12.77 -4.62 -7.12
C ILE A 161 12.94 -5.56 -8.31
N THR A 162 11.86 -6.27 -8.64
CA THR A 162 11.77 -7.08 -9.85
C THR A 162 10.78 -6.43 -10.82
N LYS A 163 11.23 -6.10 -12.03
CA LYS A 163 10.35 -5.56 -13.09
C LYS A 163 9.52 -6.68 -13.70
N CYS A 164 8.20 -6.49 -13.80
CA CYS A 164 7.28 -7.50 -14.33
C CYS A 164 6.77 -7.12 -15.73
N LYS A 165 6.01 -6.04 -15.84
CA LYS A 165 5.32 -5.66 -17.07
C LYS A 165 5.62 -4.23 -17.44
N ARG A 166 5.98 -3.99 -18.71
CA ARG A 166 6.11 -2.65 -19.26
C ARG A 166 4.72 -2.05 -19.49
N ILE A 167 4.52 -0.80 -19.11
CA ILE A 167 3.30 -0.02 -19.32
C ILE A 167 3.62 1.34 -19.91
N THR A 168 2.65 1.91 -20.60
CA THR A 168 2.72 3.26 -21.16
C THR A 168 1.54 4.08 -20.68
N ASP A 169 1.81 5.34 -20.39
CA ASP A 169 0.76 6.29 -20.01
C ASP A 169 0.47 7.27 -21.14
N CYS A 170 -0.74 7.83 -21.14
CA CYS A 170 -1.17 8.82 -22.11
C CYS A 170 -2.15 9.80 -21.49
N PHE A 171 -2.32 10.95 -22.13
CA PHE A 171 -3.45 11.82 -21.87
C PHE A 171 -4.62 11.43 -22.75
N VAL A 172 -5.82 11.48 -22.19
CA VAL A 172 -7.05 11.04 -22.86
C VAL A 172 -8.15 12.06 -22.75
N ILE A 173 -8.97 12.11 -23.78
CA ILE A 173 -10.12 12.99 -23.92
C ILE A 173 -11.30 12.24 -24.52
N ASN A 174 -12.48 12.79 -24.36
CA ASN A 174 -13.64 12.37 -25.16
C ASN A 174 -13.85 13.31 -26.37
N LYS A 175 -14.93 13.10 -27.12
CA LYS A 175 -15.30 13.90 -28.30
C LYS A 175 -15.55 15.39 -28.03
N THR A 176 -15.81 15.81 -26.80
CA THR A 176 -15.99 17.23 -26.45
C THR A 176 -14.75 18.05 -26.80
N TYR A 177 -13.56 17.43 -26.73
CA TYR A 177 -12.28 18.05 -27.08
C TYR A 177 -11.79 17.61 -28.47
N SER A 178 -12.69 17.49 -29.45
CA SER A 178 -12.38 17.01 -30.81
C SER A 178 -11.29 17.81 -31.52
N ASN A 179 -11.14 19.08 -31.17
CA ASN A 179 -10.06 19.93 -31.65
C ASN A 179 -8.64 19.46 -31.26
N LEU A 180 -8.51 18.56 -30.25
CA LEU A 180 -7.25 17.97 -29.84
C LEU A 180 -7.03 16.59 -30.46
N ILE A 181 -8.04 16.00 -31.08
CA ILE A 181 -7.90 14.71 -31.77
C ILE A 181 -7.07 14.96 -33.04
N ASN A 182 -6.02 14.20 -33.22
CA ASN A 182 -5.06 14.30 -34.34
C ASN A 182 -4.18 15.57 -34.38
N ASN A 183 -4.32 16.47 -33.42
CA ASN A 183 -3.44 17.63 -33.27
C ASN A 183 -2.35 17.33 -32.23
N GLU A 184 -1.11 17.70 -32.54
CA GLU A 184 0.01 17.58 -31.64
C GLU A 184 0.10 18.82 -30.76
N ILE A 185 0.12 18.64 -29.44
CA ILE A 185 0.24 19.73 -28.46
C ILE A 185 1.40 19.46 -27.49
N SER A 186 1.96 20.52 -26.92
CA SER A 186 2.98 20.37 -25.88
C SER A 186 2.35 20.09 -24.52
N ILE A 187 3.10 19.47 -23.62
CA ILE A 187 2.66 19.25 -22.23
C ILE A 187 2.30 20.56 -21.52
N LYS A 188 2.97 21.67 -21.87
CA LYS A 188 2.67 23.01 -21.34
C LYS A 188 1.29 23.51 -21.77
N GLU A 189 0.87 23.18 -22.98
CA GLU A 189 -0.42 23.60 -23.52
C GLU A 189 -1.60 22.87 -22.88
N LEU A 190 -1.38 21.71 -22.25
CA LEU A 190 -2.40 21.00 -21.47
C LEU A 190 -3.04 21.91 -20.39
N ASN A 191 -2.26 22.81 -19.80
CA ASN A 191 -2.77 23.75 -18.77
C ASN A 191 -3.82 24.77 -19.31
N LYS A 192 -4.04 24.82 -20.61
CA LYS A 192 -5.13 25.62 -21.19
C LYS A 192 -6.50 24.93 -21.10
N TYR A 193 -6.52 23.66 -20.68
CA TYR A 193 -7.69 22.82 -20.60
C TYR A 193 -7.90 22.32 -19.18
N PRO A 194 -9.13 21.97 -18.79
CA PRO A 194 -9.36 21.31 -17.50
C PRO A 194 -8.60 19.98 -17.43
N LEU A 195 -7.79 19.80 -16.40
CA LEU A 195 -7.03 18.58 -16.16
C LEU A 195 -7.64 17.77 -15.01
N ILE A 196 -7.76 16.47 -15.22
CA ILE A 196 -8.25 15.50 -14.24
C ILE A 196 -7.10 14.54 -13.93
N LEU A 197 -6.53 14.67 -12.74
CA LEU A 197 -5.35 13.90 -12.35
C LEU A 197 -5.60 13.12 -11.07
N GLN A 198 -4.79 12.09 -10.86
CA GLN A 198 -4.76 11.45 -9.55
C GLN A 198 -4.19 12.40 -8.49
N SER A 199 -4.67 12.24 -7.26
CA SER A 199 -4.19 13.00 -6.09
C SER A 199 -2.70 12.78 -5.86
N LYS A 200 -2.04 13.77 -5.26
CA LYS A 200 -0.64 13.69 -4.83
C LYS A 200 -0.43 12.49 -3.91
N GLY A 201 0.75 11.89 -3.98
CA GLY A 201 1.12 10.68 -3.22
C GLY A 201 0.82 9.37 -3.95
N SER A 202 0.14 9.38 -5.11
CA SER A 202 0.09 8.21 -5.99
C SER A 202 1.36 8.14 -6.85
N ASN A 203 1.92 6.93 -7.04
CA ASN A 203 3.10 6.74 -7.90
C ASN A 203 2.88 7.23 -9.34
N THR A 204 1.65 7.13 -9.85
CA THR A 204 1.29 7.62 -11.19
C THR A 204 1.33 9.14 -11.25
N ARG A 205 0.85 9.83 -10.21
CA ARG A 205 0.92 11.29 -10.13
C ARG A 205 2.37 11.77 -9.94
N GLU A 206 3.14 11.14 -9.09
CA GLU A 206 4.56 11.47 -8.90
C GLU A 206 5.32 11.37 -10.23
N PHE A 207 5.14 10.26 -10.96
CA PHE A 207 5.76 10.07 -12.26
C PHE A 207 5.37 11.17 -13.27
N LEU A 208 4.09 11.54 -13.32
CA LEU A 208 3.60 12.60 -14.20
C LEU A 208 4.18 13.97 -13.82
N ASP A 209 4.22 14.29 -12.53
CA ASP A 209 4.75 15.55 -12.05
C ASP A 209 6.27 15.66 -12.34
N ASP A 210 7.02 14.55 -12.20
CA ASP A 210 8.45 14.49 -12.57
C ASP A 210 8.65 14.66 -14.08
N PHE A 211 7.81 14.01 -14.90
CA PHE A 211 7.84 14.20 -16.35
C PHE A 211 7.54 15.65 -16.75
N ALA A 212 6.52 16.26 -16.15
CA ALA A 212 6.20 17.66 -16.40
C ALA A 212 7.33 18.60 -15.99
N LYS A 213 7.96 18.34 -14.82
CA LYS A 213 9.11 19.12 -14.33
C LYS A 213 10.33 18.99 -15.23
N LYS A 214 10.65 17.80 -15.74
CA LYS A 214 11.73 17.57 -16.73
C LYS A 214 11.49 18.37 -18.02
N ASN A 215 10.25 18.70 -18.35
CA ASN A 215 9.85 19.53 -19.48
C ASN A 215 9.53 21.00 -19.09
N ASN A 216 10.09 21.47 -17.98
CA ASN A 216 9.93 22.84 -17.48
C ASN A 216 8.46 23.29 -17.34
N THR A 217 7.61 22.38 -16.90
CA THR A 217 6.17 22.63 -16.77
C THR A 217 5.67 22.09 -15.43
N ILE A 218 4.67 22.79 -14.88
CA ILE A 218 3.89 22.31 -13.73
C ILE A 218 2.46 22.16 -14.19
N LEU A 219 1.89 20.98 -14.08
CA LEU A 219 0.50 20.72 -14.40
C LEU A 219 -0.40 21.20 -13.25
N LYS A 220 -1.46 21.91 -13.60
CA LYS A 220 -2.43 22.47 -12.64
C LYS A 220 -3.78 21.76 -12.82
N PRO A 221 -4.05 20.68 -12.06
CA PRO A 221 -5.31 19.99 -12.19
C PRO A 221 -6.48 20.83 -11.69
N ASN A 222 -7.60 20.76 -12.43
CA ASN A 222 -8.88 21.31 -12.01
C ASN A 222 -9.65 20.33 -11.12
N ILE A 223 -9.39 19.02 -11.33
CA ILE A 223 -10.01 17.93 -10.57
C ILE A 223 -8.91 16.97 -10.13
N GLU A 224 -8.82 16.74 -8.84
CA GLU A 224 -7.92 15.74 -8.24
C GLU A 224 -8.72 14.61 -7.60
N LEU A 225 -8.40 13.37 -7.94
CA LEU A 225 -9.12 12.18 -7.52
C LEU A 225 -8.17 11.12 -6.95
N ALA A 226 -8.51 10.51 -5.84
CA ALA A 226 -7.75 9.38 -5.29
C ALA A 226 -7.91 8.12 -6.17
N SER A 227 -9.06 7.96 -6.80
CA SER A 227 -9.38 6.80 -7.64
C SER A 227 -8.98 7.01 -9.10
N TYR A 228 -8.15 6.10 -9.62
CA TYR A 228 -7.79 6.04 -11.04
C TYR A 228 -9.02 5.84 -11.95
N SER A 229 -9.93 4.94 -11.56
CA SER A 229 -11.12 4.65 -12.37
C SER A 229 -12.01 5.88 -12.54
N LEU A 230 -12.12 6.71 -11.50
CA LEU A 230 -12.85 7.98 -11.61
C LEU A 230 -12.16 8.99 -12.53
N VAL A 231 -10.82 9.02 -12.59
CA VAL A 231 -10.12 9.87 -13.59
C VAL A 231 -10.55 9.48 -15.00
N VAL A 232 -10.60 8.18 -15.30
CA VAL A 232 -11.03 7.65 -16.60
C VAL A 232 -12.52 7.99 -16.88
N GLU A 233 -13.40 7.72 -15.91
CA GLU A 233 -14.83 8.00 -16.07
C GLU A 233 -15.12 9.50 -16.26
N PHE A 234 -14.43 10.37 -15.53
CA PHE A 234 -14.59 11.83 -15.69
C PHE A 234 -14.10 12.33 -17.05
N ALA A 235 -13.02 11.72 -17.57
CA ALA A 235 -12.57 12.00 -18.94
C ALA A 235 -13.60 11.52 -19.97
N LYS A 236 -14.21 10.34 -19.78
CA LYS A 236 -15.26 9.80 -20.68
C LYS A 236 -16.48 10.70 -20.76
N ILE A 237 -16.92 11.31 -19.67
CA ILE A 237 -18.06 12.25 -19.67
C ILE A 237 -17.68 13.68 -20.09
N GLY A 238 -16.39 13.94 -20.41
CA GLY A 238 -15.93 15.21 -20.98
C GLY A 238 -15.66 16.32 -19.98
N LEU A 239 -15.43 16.03 -18.71
CA LEU A 239 -15.10 17.03 -17.70
C LEU A 239 -13.70 17.64 -17.87
N GLY A 240 -12.83 16.98 -18.66
CA GLY A 240 -11.47 17.46 -18.91
C GLY A 240 -10.58 16.40 -19.53
N ILE A 241 -9.29 16.70 -19.55
CA ILE A 241 -8.23 15.81 -20.02
C ILE A 241 -7.80 14.93 -18.84
N GLY A 242 -7.93 13.61 -18.98
CA GLY A 242 -7.48 12.62 -18.00
C GLY A 242 -6.08 12.12 -18.30
N TYR A 243 -5.33 11.73 -17.26
CA TYR A 243 -4.07 11.00 -17.40
C TYR A 243 -4.27 9.55 -17.03
N ALA A 244 -3.98 8.65 -17.96
CA ALA A 244 -4.30 7.24 -17.83
C ALA A 244 -3.17 6.32 -18.32
N THR A 245 -3.14 5.08 -17.82
CA THR A 245 -2.28 4.03 -18.35
C THR A 245 -2.98 3.38 -19.54
N LYS A 246 -2.38 3.45 -20.71
CA LYS A 246 -2.94 3.01 -21.99
C LYS A 246 -3.33 1.53 -21.97
N ASP A 247 -2.54 0.73 -21.26
CA ASP A 247 -2.81 -0.70 -21.12
C ASP A 247 -4.11 -1.03 -20.41
N TYR A 248 -4.63 -0.12 -19.56
CA TYR A 248 -5.84 -0.32 -18.74
C TYR A 248 -7.12 0.23 -19.38
N ILE A 249 -6.99 1.00 -20.46
CA ILE A 249 -8.11 1.66 -21.16
C ILE A 249 -8.22 1.24 -22.62
N LYS A 250 -7.73 0.04 -22.95
CA LYS A 250 -7.72 -0.47 -24.33
C LYS A 250 -9.11 -0.57 -24.93
N GLU A 251 -10.10 -0.93 -24.13
CA GLU A 251 -11.49 -1.03 -24.58
C GLU A 251 -12.09 0.33 -24.85
N GLU A 252 -11.88 1.32 -23.99
CA GLU A 252 -12.34 2.70 -24.16
C GLU A 252 -11.74 3.33 -25.40
N LEU A 253 -10.46 3.09 -25.68
CA LEU A 253 -9.79 3.56 -26.89
C LEU A 253 -10.34 2.86 -28.14
N ARG A 254 -10.49 1.52 -28.12
CA ARG A 254 -11.01 0.73 -29.24
C ARG A 254 -12.46 1.11 -29.56
N ASN A 255 -13.27 1.32 -28.54
CA ASN A 255 -14.69 1.67 -28.67
C ASN A 255 -14.89 3.18 -28.92
N LYS A 256 -13.81 3.97 -29.06
CA LYS A 256 -13.84 5.40 -29.28
C LYS A 256 -14.62 6.19 -28.20
N GLN A 257 -14.65 5.67 -26.98
CA GLN A 257 -15.15 6.39 -25.81
C GLN A 257 -14.13 7.42 -25.34
N LEU A 258 -12.84 7.10 -25.51
CA LEU A 258 -11.71 7.97 -25.26
C LEU A 258 -10.79 8.03 -26.48
N TYR A 259 -10.07 9.13 -26.60
CA TYR A 259 -9.06 9.39 -27.63
C TYR A 259 -7.76 9.81 -26.94
N GLU A 260 -6.65 9.28 -27.43
CA GLU A 260 -5.32 9.68 -26.97
C GLU A 260 -4.94 11.04 -27.54
N ILE A 261 -4.33 11.89 -26.70
CA ILE A 261 -3.72 13.15 -27.13
C ILE A 261 -2.30 12.89 -27.63
N ASN A 262 -1.96 13.39 -28.78
CA ASN A 262 -0.58 13.36 -29.29
C ASN A 262 0.22 14.49 -28.64
N LEU A 263 1.16 14.11 -27.75
CA LEU A 263 2.11 15.07 -27.17
C LEU A 263 3.38 15.17 -28.01
N LYS A 264 3.93 16.39 -28.11
CA LYS A 264 5.27 16.65 -28.66
C LYS A 264 6.35 15.97 -27.84
N GLU A 265 6.17 15.97 -26.51
CA GLU A 265 7.08 15.33 -25.56
C GLU A 265 6.68 13.87 -25.37
N LYS A 266 7.61 12.98 -25.63
CA LYS A 266 7.38 11.53 -25.47
C LYS A 266 7.33 11.15 -24.00
N ILE A 267 6.20 10.67 -23.50
CA ILE A 267 6.07 10.11 -22.17
C ILE A 267 6.89 8.81 -22.08
N PRO A 268 7.84 8.69 -21.13
CA PRO A 268 8.62 7.47 -20.98
C PRO A 268 7.74 6.30 -20.54
N SER A 269 8.08 5.10 -20.99
CA SER A 269 7.43 3.90 -20.47
C SER A 269 7.92 3.61 -19.07
N ARG A 270 7.03 3.02 -18.25
CA ARG A 270 7.34 2.53 -16.89
C ARG A 270 7.15 1.03 -16.81
N TYR A 271 7.40 0.50 -15.63
CA TYR A 271 7.16 -0.89 -15.34
C TYR A 271 6.25 -1.05 -14.14
N ILE A 272 5.39 -2.07 -14.16
CA ILE A 272 4.87 -2.67 -12.95
C ILE A 272 5.99 -3.53 -12.38
N GLY A 273 6.23 -3.43 -11.08
CA GLY A 273 7.25 -4.22 -10.41
C GLY A 273 6.75 -4.81 -9.11
N ILE A 274 7.50 -5.81 -8.64
CA ILE A 274 7.34 -6.42 -7.33
C ILE A 274 8.51 -5.96 -6.46
N ALA A 275 8.18 -5.44 -5.27
CA ALA A 275 9.15 -5.13 -4.24
C ALA A 275 9.11 -6.21 -3.14
N THR A 276 10.27 -6.69 -2.74
CA THR A 276 10.48 -7.63 -1.62
C THR A 276 11.52 -7.08 -0.66
N SER A 277 11.45 -7.50 0.61
CA SER A 277 12.45 -7.11 1.60
C SER A 277 13.65 -8.05 1.58
N ASN A 278 14.87 -7.50 1.71
CA ASN A 278 16.09 -8.29 1.90
C ASN A 278 16.19 -8.89 3.31
N LYS A 279 15.51 -8.28 4.29
CA LYS A 279 15.52 -8.74 5.68
C LYS A 279 14.48 -9.81 5.96
N HIS A 280 13.34 -9.73 5.29
CA HIS A 280 12.20 -10.63 5.44
C HIS A 280 11.95 -11.33 4.12
N LEU A 281 12.56 -12.50 3.95
CA LEU A 281 12.43 -13.28 2.71
C LEU A 281 10.97 -13.71 2.50
N PRO A 282 10.46 -13.62 1.27
CA PRO A 282 9.14 -14.12 0.93
C PRO A 282 8.96 -15.59 1.32
N ASN A 283 7.83 -15.92 1.93
CA ASN A 283 7.44 -17.28 2.24
C ASN A 283 7.22 -18.12 0.96
N PHE A 284 7.02 -19.44 1.12
CA PHE A 284 6.88 -20.36 -0.01
C PHE A 284 5.68 -19.96 -0.91
N SER A 285 4.53 -19.66 -0.32
CA SER A 285 3.32 -19.26 -1.06
C SER A 285 3.54 -17.98 -1.87
N THR A 286 4.20 -16.99 -1.26
CA THR A 286 4.55 -15.73 -1.93
C THR A 286 5.51 -15.96 -3.09
N LYS A 287 6.52 -16.84 -2.93
CA LYS A 287 7.45 -17.21 -4.03
C LYS A 287 6.69 -17.83 -5.20
N LYS A 288 5.71 -18.70 -4.93
CA LYS A 288 4.87 -19.31 -5.97
C LYS A 288 4.03 -18.29 -6.72
N LEU A 289 3.45 -17.32 -6.01
CA LEU A 289 2.74 -16.22 -6.67
C LEU A 289 3.68 -15.38 -7.55
N ILE A 290 4.88 -15.05 -7.07
CA ILE A 290 5.88 -14.33 -7.87
C ILE A 290 6.25 -15.14 -9.12
N GLU A 291 6.47 -16.45 -9.00
CA GLU A 291 6.75 -17.33 -10.16
C GLU A 291 5.63 -17.30 -11.21
N ILE A 292 4.36 -17.27 -10.78
CA ILE A 292 3.20 -17.18 -11.69
C ILE A 292 3.17 -15.81 -12.39
N ILE A 293 3.44 -14.72 -11.66
CA ILE A 293 3.47 -13.37 -12.25
C ILE A 293 4.60 -13.18 -13.24
N MET A 294 5.72 -13.90 -13.07
CA MET A 294 6.94 -13.76 -13.88
C MET A 294 7.00 -14.70 -15.09
N LYS A 295 6.05 -15.64 -15.26
CA LYS A 295 5.87 -16.46 -16.46
C LYS A 295 5.31 -15.63 -17.62
#